data_ca8e89bb4e8a50913de3ed74293994d6
#
_entry.id   ca8e89bb4e8a50913de3ed74293994d6
#
_cell.length_a   1.000
_cell.length_b   1.000
_cell.length_c   1.000
_cell.angle_alpha   90.00
_cell.angle_beta   90.00
_cell.angle_gamma   90.00
#
_symmetry.space_group_name_H-M   'P 1'
#
loop_
_entity.id
_entity.type
_entity.pdbx_description
1 polymer ?
#
loop_
_entity_poly.entity_id
_entity_poly.type
_entity_poly.pdbx_seq_one_letter_code
_entity_poly.pdbx_strand_id
1 'polypeptide(L)'
;MSTMQYDVKSTHSEVSGVMVPYRVRLKGAVIQPQTGAEAISTFVDNNAITGTYARSTTTATVTAIDHQLNVGQRVYLDWNLTDGPYTVLTVANANTFTVAVADSGGSSGAVIVYNVLFEIDTDIQVVTNVVIPGEGILARSGIRVFLASNCKASIFYG
;
A
#
# COMPACT_ATOMS: atom_id res chain seq x y z
N MET A 1 32.15 -14.44 -10.15
CA MET A 1 31.29 -13.54 -10.99
C MET A 1 29.91 -13.51 -10.40
N SER A 2 29.44 -12.34 -10.04
CA SER A 2 28.11 -12.19 -9.41
C SER A 2 27.02 -12.42 -10.45
N THR A 3 26.21 -13.44 -10.25
CA THR A 3 25.05 -13.79 -11.08
C THR A 3 23.82 -12.95 -10.78
N MET A 4 23.96 -11.83 -10.08
CA MET A 4 22.84 -11.00 -9.60
C MET A 4 22.03 -10.30 -10.71
N GLN A 5 22.50 -10.32 -11.94
CA GLN A 5 21.89 -9.54 -13.04
C GLN A 5 20.75 -10.27 -13.78
N TYR A 6 20.58 -11.58 -13.56
CA TYR A 6 19.55 -12.38 -14.25
C TYR A 6 18.24 -12.54 -13.48
N ASP A 7 18.19 -12.15 -12.21
CA ASP A 7 17.02 -12.39 -11.35
C ASP A 7 16.12 -11.16 -11.18
N VAL A 8 16.49 -10.01 -11.73
CA VAL A 8 15.67 -8.79 -11.65
C VAL A 8 14.80 -8.67 -12.88
N LYS A 9 13.51 -8.67 -12.65
CA LYS A 9 12.46 -8.41 -13.65
C LYS A 9 11.89 -7.02 -13.44
N SER A 10 11.20 -6.50 -14.43
CA SER A 10 10.46 -5.24 -14.32
C SER A 10 9.06 -5.36 -14.87
N THR A 11 8.16 -4.56 -14.34
CA THR A 11 6.82 -4.35 -14.90
C THR A 11 6.42 -2.90 -14.75
N HIS A 12 5.53 -2.45 -15.62
CA HIS A 12 5.06 -1.07 -15.70
C HIS A 12 3.53 -1.04 -15.61
N SER A 13 3.00 0.01 -14.97
CA SER A 13 1.57 0.29 -14.95
C SER A 13 1.28 1.78 -14.98
N GLU A 14 0.21 2.16 -15.67
CA GLU A 14 -0.32 3.51 -15.73
C GLU A 14 -1.64 3.64 -14.95
N VAL A 15 -2.08 2.56 -14.32
CA VAL A 15 -3.30 2.49 -13.53
C VAL A 15 -3.08 1.71 -12.25
N SER A 16 -3.88 2.00 -11.22
CA SER A 16 -3.88 1.20 -9.99
C SER A 16 -4.29 -0.24 -10.27
N GLY A 17 -3.60 -1.20 -9.68
CA GLY A 17 -3.90 -2.61 -9.89
C GLY A 17 -2.78 -3.56 -9.50
N VAL A 18 -2.96 -4.84 -9.82
CA VAL A 18 -1.95 -5.87 -9.56
C VAL A 18 -0.84 -5.76 -10.59
N MET A 19 0.38 -5.56 -10.13
CA MET A 19 1.58 -5.52 -10.96
C MET A 19 2.23 -6.90 -11.07
N VAL A 20 2.28 -7.65 -9.95
CA VAL A 20 2.84 -9.00 -9.89
C VAL A 20 1.90 -9.88 -9.06
N PRO A 21 1.31 -10.94 -9.62
CA PRO A 21 0.29 -11.75 -8.93
C PRO A 21 0.84 -12.94 -8.14
N TYR A 22 2.13 -12.98 -7.84
CA TYR A 22 2.78 -14.09 -7.14
C TYR A 22 3.88 -13.58 -6.20
N ARG A 23 4.30 -14.44 -5.28
CA ARG A 23 5.34 -14.13 -4.29
C ARG A 23 6.64 -13.68 -4.95
N VAL A 24 7.11 -12.49 -4.58
CA VAL A 24 8.36 -11.87 -5.08
C VAL A 24 8.99 -10.97 -4.03
N ARG A 25 10.18 -10.45 -4.33
CA ARG A 25 10.79 -9.36 -3.58
C ARG A 25 10.82 -8.08 -4.42
N LEU A 26 10.28 -7.00 -3.87
CA LEU A 26 10.37 -5.67 -4.46
C LEU A 26 11.81 -5.15 -4.29
N LYS A 27 12.48 -4.87 -5.39
CA LYS A 27 13.88 -4.43 -5.44
C LYS A 27 14.01 -2.91 -5.66
N GLY A 28 12.99 -2.30 -6.21
CA GLY A 28 12.95 -0.87 -6.46
C GLY A 28 11.70 -0.45 -7.20
N ALA A 29 11.48 0.85 -7.23
CA ALA A 29 10.37 1.45 -7.93
C ALA A 29 10.74 2.81 -8.52
N VAL A 30 10.15 3.12 -9.67
CA VAL A 30 10.19 4.43 -10.30
C VAL A 30 8.76 4.93 -10.42
N ILE A 31 8.48 6.10 -9.89
CA ILE A 31 7.21 6.80 -10.09
C ILE A 31 7.45 8.01 -10.98
N GLN A 32 6.65 8.11 -12.02
CA GLN A 32 6.67 9.23 -12.95
C GLN A 32 5.33 9.95 -12.90
N PRO A 33 5.26 11.14 -12.28
CA PRO A 33 4.10 12.00 -12.36
C PRO A 33 3.97 12.57 -13.79
N GLN A 34 2.75 12.60 -14.30
CA GLN A 34 2.47 13.15 -15.63
C GLN A 34 2.10 14.64 -15.55
N THR A 35 1.20 14.98 -14.67
CA THR A 35 0.72 16.34 -14.40
C THR A 35 0.16 16.40 -12.99
N GLY A 36 0.20 17.56 -12.33
CA GLY A 36 -0.56 17.80 -11.12
C GLY A 36 0.24 17.95 -9.85
N ALA A 37 -0.42 17.75 -8.73
CA ALA A 37 0.06 18.01 -7.39
C ALA A 37 0.90 16.85 -6.84
N GLU A 38 1.57 17.13 -5.74
CA GLU A 38 2.15 16.11 -4.85
C GLU A 38 1.13 15.02 -4.54
N ALA A 39 1.56 13.78 -4.61
CA ALA A 39 0.69 12.66 -4.32
C ALA A 39 1.45 11.40 -3.93
N ILE A 40 0.83 10.59 -3.06
CA ILE A 40 1.42 9.35 -2.56
C ILE A 40 0.95 8.18 -3.41
N SER A 41 1.90 7.45 -3.97
CA SER A 41 1.65 6.13 -4.56
C SER A 41 2.04 5.04 -3.57
N THR A 42 1.14 4.10 -3.33
CA THR A 42 1.29 3.06 -2.30
C THR A 42 1.41 1.69 -2.94
N PHE A 43 2.49 0.99 -2.62
CA PHE A 43 2.72 -0.40 -3.00
C PHE A 43 2.34 -1.30 -1.83
N VAL A 44 1.50 -2.29 -2.08
CA VAL A 44 0.99 -3.20 -1.03
C VAL A 44 1.22 -4.66 -1.41
N ASP A 45 1.26 -5.53 -0.39
CA ASP A 45 1.13 -6.96 -0.62
C ASP A 45 -0.27 -7.23 -1.19
N ASN A 46 -0.35 -7.99 -2.27
CA ASN A 46 -1.62 -8.29 -2.95
C ASN A 46 -2.53 -9.26 -2.14
N ASN A 47 -2.27 -9.41 -0.84
CA ASN A 47 -3.13 -10.14 0.09
C ASN A 47 -4.24 -9.21 0.60
N ALA A 48 -5.40 -9.25 -0.07
CA ALA A 48 -6.58 -8.48 0.33
C ALA A 48 -7.31 -9.18 1.47
N ILE A 49 -7.43 -8.52 2.62
CA ILE A 49 -8.20 -9.01 3.76
C ILE A 49 -9.53 -8.24 3.81
N THR A 50 -10.63 -8.94 3.57
CA THR A 50 -11.96 -8.34 3.65
C THR A 50 -12.40 -8.21 5.10
N GLY A 51 -13.04 -7.10 5.43
CA GLY A 51 -13.53 -6.83 6.77
C GLY A 51 -14.65 -5.80 6.80
N THR A 52 -14.91 -5.30 7.99
CA THR A 52 -15.87 -4.24 8.24
C THR A 52 -15.24 -3.14 9.07
N TYR A 53 -15.78 -1.94 9.00
CA TYR A 53 -15.40 -0.84 9.87
C TYR A 53 -16.60 -0.21 10.56
N ALA A 54 -16.34 0.36 11.73
CA ALA A 54 -17.25 1.26 12.43
C ALA A 54 -16.47 2.52 12.82
N ARG A 55 -16.93 3.67 12.35
CA ARG A 55 -16.35 4.97 12.68
C ARG A 55 -17.14 5.67 13.75
N SER A 56 -16.44 6.25 14.72
CA SER A 56 -16.98 7.19 15.70
C SER A 56 -16.09 8.42 15.71
N THR A 57 -16.63 9.55 15.25
CA THR A 57 -15.89 10.82 15.15
C THR A 57 -14.56 10.69 14.38
N THR A 58 -13.41 10.77 15.05
CA THR A 58 -12.07 10.80 14.47
C THR A 58 -11.37 9.43 14.48
N THR A 59 -12.06 8.36 14.90
CA THR A 59 -11.48 7.02 14.98
C THR A 59 -12.36 6.01 14.24
N ALA A 60 -11.76 5.20 13.41
CA ALA A 60 -12.39 4.03 12.83
C ALA A 60 -11.83 2.76 13.46
N THR A 61 -12.73 1.90 13.93
CA THR A 61 -12.42 0.54 14.35
C THR A 61 -12.64 -0.39 13.16
N VAL A 62 -11.60 -1.09 12.76
CA VAL A 62 -11.61 -2.04 11.65
C VAL A 62 -11.58 -3.45 12.20
N THR A 63 -12.48 -4.29 11.71
CA THR A 63 -12.53 -5.73 11.99
C THR A 63 -12.16 -6.50 10.74
N ALA A 64 -10.99 -7.11 10.73
CA ALA A 64 -10.43 -7.89 9.64
C ALA A 64 -9.72 -9.12 10.20
N ILE A 65 -10.17 -10.32 9.85
CA ILE A 65 -9.74 -11.58 10.49
C ILE A 65 -8.26 -11.83 10.20
N ASP A 66 -7.48 -12.12 11.24
CA ASP A 66 -6.06 -12.48 11.19
C ASP A 66 -5.22 -11.46 10.42
N HIS A 67 -5.42 -10.18 10.70
CA HIS A 67 -4.78 -9.09 9.97
C HIS A 67 -3.26 -8.98 10.19
N GLN A 68 -2.70 -9.58 11.23
CA GLN A 68 -1.26 -9.62 11.57
C GLN A 68 -0.58 -8.24 11.64
N LEU A 69 -1.33 -7.16 11.87
CA LEU A 69 -0.82 -5.80 11.97
C LEU A 69 -0.30 -5.50 13.38
N ASN A 70 0.64 -4.58 13.45
CA ASN A 70 1.16 -4.03 14.70
C ASN A 70 0.89 -2.52 14.79
N VAL A 71 0.87 -2.00 16.01
CA VAL A 71 0.76 -0.56 16.26
C VAL A 71 1.89 0.19 15.55
N GLY A 72 1.57 1.29 14.90
CA GLY A 72 2.50 2.10 14.12
C GLY A 72 2.73 1.61 12.68
N GLN A 73 2.26 0.42 12.32
CA GLN A 73 2.39 -0.10 10.96
C GLN A 73 1.47 0.66 9.99
N ARG A 74 1.93 0.81 8.75
CA ARG A 74 1.12 1.39 7.67
C ARG A 74 0.24 0.32 7.04
N VAL A 75 -1.00 0.69 6.75
CA VAL A 75 -2.01 -0.16 6.12
C VAL A 75 -2.76 0.66 5.06
N TYR A 76 -3.05 0.09 3.92
CA TYR A 76 -3.94 0.71 2.94
C TYR A 76 -5.36 0.20 3.15
N LEU A 77 -6.31 1.13 3.26
CA LEU A 77 -7.73 0.84 3.41
C LEU A 77 -8.49 1.30 2.15
N ASP A 78 -9.20 0.36 1.54
CA ASP A 78 -10.14 0.58 0.44
C ASP A 78 -11.55 0.42 1.03
N TRP A 79 -12.25 1.54 1.19
CA TRP A 79 -13.52 1.62 1.91
C TRP A 79 -14.38 2.81 1.45
N ASN A 80 -15.59 2.94 1.96
CA ASN A 80 -16.49 4.05 1.63
C ASN A 80 -16.14 5.41 2.29
N LEU A 81 -15.01 5.48 2.99
CA LEU A 81 -14.42 6.74 3.46
C LEU A 81 -13.42 7.25 2.41
N THR A 82 -12.31 7.82 2.85
CA THR A 82 -11.22 8.18 1.93
C THR A 82 -10.27 7.00 1.80
N ASP A 83 -10.18 6.41 0.62
CA ASP A 83 -9.20 5.36 0.33
C ASP A 83 -7.79 5.90 0.49
N GLY A 84 -6.92 5.10 1.09
CA GLY A 84 -5.55 5.53 1.26
C GLY A 84 -4.78 4.77 2.34
N PRO A 85 -3.52 5.19 2.54
CA PRO A 85 -2.67 4.65 3.58
C PRO A 85 -2.98 5.30 4.93
N TYR A 86 -3.13 4.45 5.96
CA TYR A 86 -3.37 4.84 7.35
C TYR A 86 -2.32 4.25 8.27
N THR A 87 -2.13 4.86 9.43
CA THR A 87 -1.29 4.31 10.49
C THR A 87 -2.17 3.59 11.51
N VAL A 88 -1.82 2.37 11.85
CA VAL A 88 -2.49 1.59 12.91
C VAL A 88 -2.22 2.26 14.26
N LEU A 89 -3.28 2.72 14.94
CA LEU A 89 -3.19 3.38 16.24
C LEU A 89 -3.17 2.38 17.39
N THR A 90 -4.08 1.42 17.37
CA THR A 90 -4.17 0.35 18.38
C THR A 90 -4.49 -0.97 17.71
N VAL A 91 -4.07 -2.05 18.36
CA VAL A 91 -4.43 -3.43 18.00
C VAL A 91 -5.06 -4.05 19.24
N ALA A 92 -6.38 -4.26 19.19
CA ALA A 92 -7.11 -4.84 20.31
C ALA A 92 -6.92 -6.37 20.39
N ASN A 93 -6.84 -7.03 19.24
CA ASN A 93 -6.61 -8.47 19.11
C ASN A 93 -6.23 -8.79 17.64
N ALA A 94 -6.07 -10.07 17.31
CA ALA A 94 -5.70 -10.52 15.95
C ALA A 94 -6.68 -10.12 14.84
N ASN A 95 -7.90 -9.68 15.20
CA ASN A 95 -8.96 -9.38 14.25
C ASN A 95 -9.43 -7.92 14.27
N THR A 96 -8.90 -7.09 15.19
CA THR A 96 -9.44 -5.74 15.40
C THR A 96 -8.33 -4.74 15.67
N PHE A 97 -8.32 -3.65 14.88
CA PHE A 97 -7.41 -2.52 15.04
C PHE A 97 -8.14 -1.19 14.83
N THR A 98 -7.49 -0.08 15.15
CA THR A 98 -8.03 1.26 14.94
C THR A 98 -7.10 2.13 14.10
N VAL A 99 -7.68 3.08 13.38
CA VAL A 99 -6.96 4.12 12.65
C VAL A 99 -7.61 5.49 12.89
N ALA A 100 -6.82 6.56 12.75
CA ALA A 100 -7.35 7.92 12.76
C ALA A 100 -8.00 8.25 11.41
N VAL A 101 -9.14 8.89 11.45
CA VAL A 101 -9.89 9.36 10.27
C VAL A 101 -10.33 10.81 10.49
N ALA A 102 -10.64 11.51 9.39
CA ALA A 102 -11.24 12.84 9.50
C ALA A 102 -12.62 12.76 10.20
N ASP A 103 -12.92 13.76 11.01
CA ASP A 103 -14.21 13.85 11.69
C ASP A 103 -15.33 14.09 10.68
N SER A 104 -16.30 13.21 10.65
CA SER A 104 -17.51 13.34 9.84
C SER A 104 -18.68 12.50 10.40
N GLY A 105 -18.71 12.32 11.71
CA GLY A 105 -19.77 11.56 12.41
C GLY A 105 -19.61 10.05 12.33
N GLY A 106 -20.63 9.32 12.78
CA GLY A 106 -20.65 7.86 12.77
C GLY A 106 -20.96 7.29 11.39
N SER A 107 -20.27 6.26 10.98
CA SER A 107 -20.58 5.45 9.81
C SER A 107 -20.00 4.05 9.94
N SER A 108 -20.52 3.11 9.17
CA SER A 108 -20.01 1.73 9.11
C SER A 108 -20.13 1.18 7.70
N GLY A 109 -19.35 0.18 7.38
CA GLY A 109 -19.40 -0.45 6.06
C GLY A 109 -18.36 -1.54 5.88
N ALA A 110 -18.22 -1.98 4.64
CA ALA A 110 -17.18 -2.91 4.24
C ALA A 110 -15.84 -2.18 4.07
N VAL A 111 -14.75 -2.91 4.26
CA VAL A 111 -13.38 -2.45 4.03
C VAL A 111 -12.54 -3.58 3.48
N ILE A 112 -11.61 -3.24 2.59
CA ILE A 112 -10.52 -4.14 2.19
C ILE A 112 -9.23 -3.59 2.76
N VAL A 113 -8.49 -4.45 3.45
CA VAL A 113 -7.25 -4.12 4.15
C VAL A 113 -6.07 -4.72 3.40
N TYR A 114 -5.06 -3.90 3.10
CA TYR A 114 -3.81 -4.35 2.48
C TYR A 114 -2.61 -3.93 3.33
N ASN A 115 -1.65 -4.83 3.48
CA ASN A 115 -0.37 -4.51 4.12
C ASN A 115 0.48 -3.65 3.19
N VAL A 116 0.86 -2.47 3.64
CA VAL A 116 1.74 -1.57 2.89
C VAL A 116 3.17 -2.13 2.90
N LEU A 117 3.74 -2.28 1.71
CA LEU A 117 5.13 -2.64 1.51
C LEU A 117 6.01 -1.40 1.48
N PHE A 118 5.53 -0.36 0.77
CA PHE A 118 6.32 0.81 0.48
C PHE A 118 5.43 1.96 -0.03
N GLU A 119 5.78 3.19 0.30
CA GLU A 119 5.10 4.40 -0.18
C GLU A 119 6.11 5.33 -0.83
N ILE A 120 5.72 5.96 -1.93
CA ILE A 120 6.47 7.04 -2.57
C ILE A 120 5.60 8.27 -2.60
N ASP A 121 6.06 9.31 -1.93
CA ASP A 121 5.56 10.66 -2.08
C ASP A 121 6.31 11.34 -3.22
N THR A 122 5.59 11.81 -4.21
CA THR A 122 6.17 12.47 -5.38
C THR A 122 5.85 13.94 -5.37
N ASP A 123 6.87 14.75 -5.53
CA ASP A 123 6.74 16.18 -5.80
C ASP A 123 6.22 16.41 -7.23
N ILE A 124 5.76 17.62 -7.52
CA ILE A 124 5.18 18.02 -8.81
C ILE A 124 6.17 17.74 -9.95
N GLN A 125 5.76 16.86 -10.87
CA GLN A 125 6.51 16.51 -12.09
C GLN A 125 7.95 16.00 -11.87
N VAL A 126 8.30 15.58 -10.67
CA VAL A 126 9.61 15.01 -10.37
C VAL A 126 9.54 13.48 -10.43
N VAL A 127 10.35 12.90 -11.32
CA VAL A 127 10.50 11.42 -11.36
C VAL A 127 11.25 10.97 -10.10
N THR A 128 10.61 10.14 -9.32
CA THR A 128 11.21 9.57 -8.11
C THR A 128 11.63 8.13 -8.36
N ASN A 129 12.91 7.87 -8.14
CA ASN A 129 13.51 6.53 -8.27
C ASN A 129 14.00 6.07 -6.90
N VAL A 130 13.55 4.91 -6.47
CA VAL A 130 13.96 4.30 -5.21
C VAL A 130 14.52 2.91 -5.47
N VAL A 131 15.73 2.69 -4.98
CA VAL A 131 16.37 1.37 -4.96
C VAL A 131 16.33 0.82 -3.54
N ILE A 132 15.81 -0.38 -3.38
CA ILE A 132 15.72 -1.08 -2.10
C ILE A 132 16.93 -1.99 -1.97
N PRO A 133 17.84 -1.72 -1.01
CA PRO A 133 19.08 -2.46 -0.87
C PRO A 133 18.86 -3.90 -0.39
N GLY A 134 19.86 -4.74 -0.60
CA GLY A 134 19.91 -6.12 -0.11
C GLY A 134 18.88 -7.03 -0.77
N GLU A 135 18.20 -7.81 0.05
CA GLU A 135 17.20 -8.78 -0.38
C GLU A 135 15.90 -8.15 -0.93
N GLY A 136 15.68 -6.86 -0.71
CA GLY A 136 14.43 -6.19 -1.05
C GLY A 136 13.30 -6.48 -0.06
N ILE A 137 12.11 -5.94 -0.33
CA ILE A 137 10.91 -6.12 0.51
C ILE A 137 10.12 -7.33 0.01
N LEU A 138 9.83 -8.27 0.91
CA LEU A 138 9.07 -9.48 0.57
C LEU A 138 7.58 -9.17 0.41
N ALA A 139 7.05 -9.38 -0.79
CA ALA A 139 5.62 -9.45 -1.09
C ALA A 139 5.21 -10.93 -1.14
N ARG A 140 4.41 -11.36 -0.19
CA ARG A 140 4.06 -12.80 -0.02
C ARG A 140 3.04 -13.29 -1.04
N SER A 141 2.12 -12.41 -1.43
CA SER A 141 1.01 -12.70 -2.36
C SER A 141 1.11 -11.92 -3.67
N GLY A 142 2.23 -11.23 -3.87
CA GLY A 142 2.45 -10.38 -5.02
C GLY A 142 2.42 -8.89 -4.69
N ILE A 143 2.53 -8.06 -5.71
CA ILE A 143 2.58 -6.61 -5.58
C ILE A 143 1.38 -5.99 -6.28
N ARG A 144 0.62 -5.20 -5.54
CA ARG A 144 -0.41 -4.29 -6.05
C ARG A 144 0.06 -2.85 -5.83
N VAL A 145 -0.30 -1.96 -6.74
CA VAL A 145 -0.08 -0.53 -6.58
C VAL A 145 -1.40 0.23 -6.56
N PHE A 146 -1.50 1.20 -5.67
CA PHE A 146 -2.47 2.27 -5.71
C PHE A 146 -1.74 3.54 -6.14
N LEU A 147 -1.88 3.88 -7.42
CA LEU A 147 -1.21 5.04 -8.00
C LEU A 147 -1.93 6.32 -7.61
N ALA A 148 -1.16 7.32 -7.30
CA ALA A 148 -1.64 8.69 -7.29
C ALA A 148 -2.19 9.09 -8.66
N SER A 149 -3.13 10.03 -8.70
CA SER A 149 -3.70 10.53 -9.95
C SER A 149 -2.60 11.00 -10.91
N ASN A 150 -2.72 10.60 -12.18
CA ASN A 150 -1.78 10.97 -13.24
C ASN A 150 -0.32 10.51 -12.98
N CYS A 151 -0.12 9.43 -12.27
CA CYS A 151 1.19 8.81 -12.09
C CYS A 151 1.29 7.50 -12.87
N LYS A 152 2.53 7.18 -13.27
CA LYS A 152 2.92 5.88 -13.82
C LYS A 152 3.95 5.25 -12.90
N ALA A 153 3.92 3.93 -12.76
CA ALA A 153 4.87 3.21 -11.96
C ALA A 153 5.59 2.13 -12.76
N SER A 154 6.88 2.01 -12.54
CA SER A 154 7.66 0.83 -12.91
C SER A 154 8.28 0.25 -11.66
N ILE A 155 8.20 -1.06 -11.48
CA ILE A 155 8.84 -1.75 -10.38
C ILE A 155 9.89 -2.74 -10.89
N PHE A 156 10.90 -2.96 -10.05
CA PHE A 156 11.92 -3.97 -10.22
C PHE A 156 11.75 -5.02 -9.12
N TYR A 157 11.75 -6.30 -9.49
CA TYR A 157 11.48 -7.41 -8.57
C TYR A 157 12.23 -8.67 -8.96
N GLY A 158 12.37 -9.62 -8.01
CA GLY A 158 13.04 -10.89 -8.20
C GLY A 158 12.71 -11.90 -7.09
#